data_d04fbbea5b160724799a78e8e35024b2
#
_entry.id   d04fbbea5b160724799a78e8e35024b2
#
_cell.length_a   1.000
_cell.length_b   1.000
_cell.length_c   1.000
_cell.angle_alpha   90.00
_cell.angle_beta   90.00
_cell.angle_gamma   90.00
#
_symmetry.space_group_name_H-M   'P 1'
#
loop_
_entity.id
_entity.type
_entity.pdbx_description
1 polymer ?
#
loop_
_entity_poly.entity_id
_entity_poly.type
_entity_poly.pdbx_seq_one_letter_code
_entity_poly.pdbx_strand_id
1 'polypeptide(L)'
;MSLINQKFNELRKKGKFALMPFLMAGDPTLDITYKVLLELQEKGADFIELGIPYSDPLADGPIIQLSASRALKSGTSLAKVLDLLKTLKGKLNIPVILFTYFNPLLSFGFKRFCEIASDVGAAGIIIPDLPLEETTQFSQIANEYNLDLILLIAPTTPLERMKMISSRTRGFSYLVSVTGVTGERINLENRVENLIGQLKEISSNPIAVGFGISSSDQIIKVRKWGADGVIIGSAFVKRISDSKDSQ
;
A
#
# COMPACT_ATOMS: atom_id res chain seq x y z
N MET A 1 17.54 9.43 -4.24
CA MET A 1 16.69 9.05 -3.07
C MET A 1 15.26 9.20 -3.54
N SER A 2 14.45 8.14 -3.43
CA SER A 2 13.05 8.17 -3.89
C SER A 2 12.16 9.07 -3.01
N LEU A 3 11.00 9.47 -3.53
CA LEU A 3 10.01 10.29 -2.79
C LEU A 3 9.55 9.59 -1.50
N ILE A 4 9.39 8.26 -1.53
CA ILE A 4 9.02 7.46 -0.37
C ILE A 4 10.10 7.54 0.70
N ASN A 5 11.36 7.33 0.33
CA ASN A 5 12.48 7.42 1.27
C ASN A 5 12.69 8.83 1.82
N GLN A 6 12.49 9.86 1.00
CA GLN A 6 12.54 11.26 1.46
C GLN A 6 11.49 11.51 2.54
N LYS A 7 10.25 11.07 2.32
CA LYS A 7 9.15 11.24 3.28
C LYS A 7 9.40 10.48 4.59
N PHE A 8 9.84 9.21 4.54
CA PHE A 8 10.20 8.48 5.75
C PHE A 8 11.33 9.14 6.53
N ASN A 9 12.35 9.67 5.86
CA ASN A 9 13.44 10.39 6.52
C ASN A 9 12.96 11.70 7.17
N GLU A 10 12.04 12.42 6.52
CA GLU A 10 11.39 13.60 7.10
C GLU A 10 10.63 13.24 8.39
N LEU A 11 9.80 12.19 8.33
CA LEU A 11 9.03 11.73 9.49
C LEU A 11 9.93 11.27 10.63
N ARG A 12 10.99 10.51 10.32
CA ARG A 12 11.98 10.04 11.31
C ARG A 12 12.68 11.21 12.01
N LYS A 13 13.10 12.25 11.27
CA LYS A 13 13.68 13.47 11.85
C LYS A 13 12.74 14.20 12.80
N LYS A 14 11.42 14.14 12.54
CA LYS A 14 10.37 14.74 13.36
C LYS A 14 9.86 13.82 14.47
N GLY A 15 10.40 12.60 14.63
CA GLY A 15 9.90 11.60 15.58
C GLY A 15 8.46 11.13 15.29
N LYS A 16 8.01 11.29 14.04
CA LYS A 16 6.65 10.94 13.62
C LYS A 16 6.59 9.53 13.05
N PHE A 17 5.43 8.92 13.21
CA PHE A 17 5.07 7.60 12.71
C PHE A 17 4.20 7.78 11.45
N ALA A 18 4.49 7.08 10.37
CA ALA A 18 3.80 7.25 9.10
C ALA A 18 2.39 6.68 9.13
N LEU A 19 1.42 7.46 8.66
CA LEU A 19 0.03 7.04 8.44
C LEU A 19 -0.23 6.91 6.94
N MET A 20 -0.60 5.70 6.50
CA MET A 20 -0.90 5.36 5.11
C MET A 20 -2.30 4.78 4.99
N PRO A 21 -3.33 5.59 4.71
CA PRO A 21 -4.64 5.06 4.36
C PRO A 21 -4.60 4.38 2.99
N PHE A 22 -5.25 3.20 2.91
CA PHE A 22 -5.59 2.55 1.66
C PHE A 22 -7.03 2.88 1.28
N LEU A 23 -7.25 3.14 0.01
CA LEU A 23 -8.59 3.20 -0.57
C LEU A 23 -8.61 2.59 -1.97
N MET A 24 -9.77 2.08 -2.36
CA MET A 24 -10.00 1.55 -3.71
C MET A 24 -10.44 2.69 -4.64
N ALA A 25 -9.68 2.93 -5.70
CA ALA A 25 -10.04 3.95 -6.69
C ALA A 25 -11.37 3.59 -7.37
N GLY A 26 -12.28 4.56 -7.43
CA GLY A 26 -13.59 4.39 -8.05
C GLY A 26 -14.65 3.75 -7.14
N ASP A 27 -14.36 3.53 -5.87
CA ASP A 27 -15.35 3.11 -4.90
C ASP A 27 -15.78 4.29 -4.01
N PRO A 28 -16.97 4.78 -4.17
CA PRO A 28 -18.04 4.40 -5.13
C PRO A 28 -17.87 4.98 -6.54
N THR A 29 -17.16 6.08 -6.69
CA THR A 29 -16.89 6.75 -7.97
C THR A 29 -15.50 7.39 -7.95
N LEU A 30 -14.96 7.70 -9.13
CA LEU A 30 -13.68 8.41 -9.25
C LEU A 30 -13.76 9.85 -8.70
N ASP A 31 -14.91 10.52 -8.80
CA ASP A 31 -15.11 11.87 -8.26
C ASP A 31 -15.04 11.88 -6.74
N ILE A 32 -15.61 10.85 -6.08
CA ILE A 32 -15.48 10.70 -4.62
C ILE A 32 -14.04 10.34 -4.27
N THR A 33 -13.41 9.44 -5.01
CA THR A 33 -11.98 9.14 -4.80
C THR A 33 -11.11 10.41 -4.88
N TYR A 34 -11.35 11.27 -5.86
CA TYR A 34 -10.65 12.56 -6.00
C TYR A 34 -10.77 13.42 -4.73
N LYS A 35 -12.00 13.59 -4.22
CA LYS A 35 -12.26 14.39 -3.01
C LYS A 35 -11.61 13.77 -1.76
N VAL A 36 -11.75 12.45 -1.60
CA VAL A 36 -11.17 11.72 -0.45
C VAL A 36 -9.65 11.81 -0.44
N LEU A 37 -8.98 11.73 -1.60
CA LEU A 37 -7.52 11.84 -1.69
C LEU A 37 -7.03 13.21 -1.18
N LEU A 38 -7.69 14.29 -1.55
CA LEU A 38 -7.36 15.63 -1.06
C LEU A 38 -7.65 15.78 0.44
N GLU A 39 -8.80 15.29 0.89
CA GLU A 39 -9.19 15.32 2.31
C GLU A 39 -8.18 14.54 3.18
N LEU A 40 -7.75 13.35 2.75
CA LEU A 40 -6.76 12.56 3.50
C LEU A 40 -5.43 13.31 3.66
N GLN A 41 -4.97 14.00 2.63
CA GLN A 41 -3.79 14.86 2.72
C GLN A 41 -3.99 15.97 3.73
N GLU A 42 -5.12 16.68 3.69
CA GLU A 42 -5.44 17.79 4.62
C GLU A 42 -5.56 17.29 6.07
N LYS A 43 -6.07 16.08 6.28
CA LYS A 43 -6.19 15.46 7.62
C LYS A 43 -4.91 14.80 8.10
N GLY A 44 -3.80 14.93 7.36
CA GLY A 44 -2.47 14.54 7.82
C GLY A 44 -2.06 13.12 7.50
N ALA A 45 -2.61 12.50 6.47
CA ALA A 45 -2.02 11.30 5.88
C ALA A 45 -0.61 11.63 5.34
N ASP A 46 0.33 10.75 5.60
CA ASP A 46 1.72 10.92 5.16
C ASP A 46 1.99 10.30 3.79
N PHE A 47 1.23 9.26 3.46
CA PHE A 47 1.23 8.54 2.20
C PHE A 47 -0.22 8.16 1.85
N ILE A 48 -0.45 7.77 0.62
CA ILE A 48 -1.69 7.12 0.19
C ILE A 48 -1.35 5.84 -0.54
N GLU A 49 -2.00 4.74 -0.17
CA GLU A 49 -2.03 3.50 -0.93
C GLU A 49 -3.34 3.47 -1.72
N LEU A 50 -3.22 3.57 -3.05
CA LEU A 50 -4.36 3.64 -3.96
C LEU A 50 -4.55 2.34 -4.71
N GLY A 51 -5.59 1.60 -4.39
CA GLY A 51 -5.97 0.35 -5.05
C GLY A 51 -6.54 0.61 -6.44
N ILE A 52 -6.02 -0.09 -7.44
CA ILE A 52 -6.60 -0.18 -8.78
C ILE A 52 -7.47 -1.43 -8.80
N PRO A 53 -8.78 -1.32 -9.08
CA PRO A 53 -9.68 -2.46 -8.96
C PRO A 53 -9.36 -3.56 -9.97
N TYR A 54 -9.48 -4.81 -9.51
CA TYR A 54 -9.27 -6.03 -10.30
C TYR A 54 -10.36 -7.06 -9.99
N SER A 55 -10.72 -7.90 -10.97
CA SER A 55 -11.82 -8.88 -10.84
C SER A 55 -11.47 -10.08 -9.95
N ASP A 56 -10.16 -10.43 -9.87
CA ASP A 56 -9.67 -11.63 -9.18
C ASP A 56 -8.66 -11.29 -8.07
N PRO A 57 -9.06 -10.52 -7.04
CA PRO A 57 -8.17 -9.95 -6.05
C PRO A 57 -7.84 -10.97 -4.94
N LEU A 58 -7.00 -11.96 -5.24
CA LEU A 58 -6.69 -13.12 -4.40
C LEU A 58 -6.07 -12.78 -3.04
N ALA A 59 -5.34 -11.66 -2.95
CA ALA A 59 -4.68 -11.23 -1.73
C ALA A 59 -5.58 -10.37 -0.83
N ASP A 60 -6.75 -9.95 -1.31
CA ASP A 60 -7.62 -9.01 -0.61
C ASP A 60 -8.63 -9.71 0.29
N GLY A 61 -8.91 -9.09 1.44
CA GLY A 61 -10.02 -9.49 2.30
C GLY A 61 -11.39 -9.08 1.75
N PRO A 62 -12.50 -9.65 2.31
CA PRO A 62 -13.86 -9.46 1.76
C PRO A 62 -14.27 -8.00 1.58
N ILE A 63 -13.89 -7.11 2.50
CA ILE A 63 -14.24 -5.68 2.44
C ILE A 63 -13.59 -5.03 1.22
N ILE A 64 -12.31 -5.33 0.95
CA ILE A 64 -11.57 -4.78 -0.19
C ILE A 64 -12.08 -5.39 -1.50
N GLN A 65 -12.37 -6.70 -1.52
CA GLN A 65 -12.97 -7.38 -2.68
C GLN A 65 -14.32 -6.75 -3.07
N LEU A 66 -15.20 -6.50 -2.08
CA LEU A 66 -16.48 -5.82 -2.32
C LEU A 66 -16.28 -4.40 -2.86
N SER A 67 -15.29 -3.67 -2.34
CA SER A 67 -14.93 -2.34 -2.81
C SER A 67 -14.43 -2.37 -4.26
N ALA A 68 -13.54 -3.31 -4.60
CA ALA A 68 -13.08 -3.52 -5.99
C ALA A 68 -14.25 -3.84 -6.93
N SER A 69 -15.18 -4.71 -6.50
CA SER A 69 -16.36 -5.04 -7.28
C SER A 69 -17.26 -3.83 -7.55
N ARG A 70 -17.49 -2.95 -6.55
CA ARG A 70 -18.23 -1.69 -6.74
C ARG A 70 -17.54 -0.75 -7.71
N ALA A 71 -16.22 -0.59 -7.56
CA ALA A 71 -15.40 0.24 -8.43
C ALA A 71 -15.43 -0.25 -9.90
N LEU A 72 -15.33 -1.57 -10.13
CA LEU A 72 -15.46 -2.15 -11.47
C LEU A 72 -16.87 -1.92 -12.06
N LYS A 73 -17.92 -2.11 -11.26
CA LYS A 73 -19.31 -1.85 -11.69
C LYS A 73 -19.54 -0.37 -12.04
N SER A 74 -18.84 0.56 -11.38
CA SER A 74 -18.88 1.98 -11.76
C SER A 74 -18.05 2.31 -13.01
N GLY A 75 -17.46 1.29 -13.65
CA GLY A 75 -16.68 1.42 -14.88
C GLY A 75 -15.26 1.93 -14.65
N THR A 76 -14.72 1.80 -13.43
CA THR A 76 -13.32 2.14 -13.14
C THR A 76 -12.38 1.12 -13.76
N SER A 77 -11.30 1.60 -14.35
CA SER A 77 -10.22 0.79 -14.94
C SER A 77 -8.86 1.37 -14.59
N LEU A 78 -7.79 0.59 -14.81
CA LEU A 78 -6.41 1.04 -14.60
C LEU A 78 -6.13 2.37 -15.32
N ALA A 79 -6.53 2.50 -16.59
CA ALA A 79 -6.34 3.74 -17.36
C ALA A 79 -7.04 4.94 -16.71
N LYS A 80 -8.30 4.77 -16.28
CA LYS A 80 -9.06 5.82 -15.60
C LYS A 80 -8.47 6.23 -14.25
N VAL A 81 -7.82 5.30 -13.52
CA VAL A 81 -7.12 5.62 -12.28
C VAL A 81 -5.88 6.47 -12.56
N LEU A 82 -5.12 6.16 -13.62
CA LEU A 82 -4.00 6.99 -14.05
C LEU A 82 -4.48 8.38 -14.52
N ASP A 83 -5.60 8.46 -15.23
CA ASP A 83 -6.22 9.75 -15.62
C ASP A 83 -6.66 10.57 -14.40
N LEU A 84 -7.21 9.93 -13.37
CA LEU A 84 -7.53 10.57 -12.09
C LEU A 84 -6.28 11.18 -11.46
N LEU A 85 -5.17 10.43 -11.36
CA LEU A 85 -3.91 10.93 -10.81
C LEU A 85 -3.36 12.09 -11.62
N LYS A 86 -3.51 12.08 -12.94
CA LYS A 86 -3.14 13.20 -13.79
C LYS A 86 -3.86 14.50 -13.40
N THR A 87 -5.14 14.44 -13.03
CA THR A 87 -5.90 15.62 -12.56
C THR A 87 -5.48 16.10 -11.17
N LEU A 88 -4.84 15.24 -10.39
CA LEU A 88 -4.35 15.51 -9.04
C LEU A 88 -2.88 15.97 -9.01
N LYS A 89 -2.18 15.91 -10.15
CA LYS A 89 -0.78 16.35 -10.27
C LYS A 89 -0.64 17.82 -9.84
N GLY A 90 0.25 18.07 -8.89
CA GLY A 90 0.45 19.39 -8.29
C GLY A 90 -0.56 19.78 -7.20
N LYS A 91 -1.58 18.95 -6.92
CA LYS A 91 -2.55 19.13 -5.83
C LYS A 91 -2.28 18.16 -4.68
N LEU A 92 -1.85 16.94 -4.97
CA LEU A 92 -1.35 16.01 -3.97
C LEU A 92 0.17 16.20 -3.81
N ASN A 93 0.59 16.44 -2.56
CA ASN A 93 1.98 16.66 -2.18
C ASN A 93 2.55 15.51 -1.33
N ILE A 94 1.73 14.50 -1.04
CA ILE A 94 2.13 13.28 -0.35
C ILE A 94 2.32 12.14 -1.35
N PRO A 95 3.28 11.22 -1.13
CA PRO A 95 3.53 10.12 -2.05
C PRO A 95 2.29 9.22 -2.22
N VAL A 96 1.93 8.93 -3.46
CA VAL A 96 0.89 7.95 -3.81
C VAL A 96 1.56 6.66 -4.26
N ILE A 97 1.16 5.55 -3.65
CA ILE A 97 1.63 4.21 -3.96
C ILE A 97 0.47 3.46 -4.61
N LEU A 98 0.67 2.98 -5.83
CA LEU A 98 -0.35 2.22 -6.55
C LEU A 98 -0.32 0.76 -6.10
N PHE A 99 -1.49 0.22 -5.76
CA PHE A 99 -1.66 -1.19 -5.41
C PHE A 99 -2.50 -1.87 -6.49
N THR A 100 -1.95 -2.86 -7.18
CA THR A 100 -2.68 -3.63 -8.20
C THR A 100 -2.04 -5.00 -8.41
N TYR A 101 -2.75 -5.86 -9.11
CA TYR A 101 -2.35 -7.22 -9.40
C TYR A 101 -1.48 -7.31 -10.66
N PHE A 102 -0.77 -8.42 -10.78
CA PHE A 102 0.21 -8.62 -11.84
C PHE A 102 -0.42 -8.71 -13.24
N ASN A 103 -1.52 -9.44 -13.35
CA ASN A 103 -2.18 -9.66 -14.64
C ASN A 103 -2.70 -8.38 -15.34
N PRO A 104 -3.37 -7.43 -14.65
CA PRO A 104 -3.70 -6.13 -15.22
C PRO A 104 -2.49 -5.36 -15.76
N LEU A 105 -1.36 -5.44 -15.06
CA LEU A 105 -0.13 -4.76 -15.47
C LEU A 105 0.50 -5.39 -16.72
N LEU A 106 0.49 -6.72 -16.81
CA LEU A 106 0.95 -7.43 -18.00
C LEU A 106 0.09 -7.08 -19.21
N SER A 107 -1.24 -7.07 -19.03
CA SER A 107 -2.20 -6.75 -20.10
C SER A 107 -2.09 -5.30 -20.57
N PHE A 108 -1.79 -4.35 -19.67
CA PHE A 108 -1.59 -2.94 -20.00
C PHE A 108 -0.21 -2.67 -20.61
N GLY A 109 0.75 -3.53 -20.33
CA GLY A 109 2.18 -3.37 -20.63
C GLY A 109 2.90 -2.68 -19.46
N PHE A 110 3.70 -3.44 -18.70
CA PHE A 110 4.31 -2.96 -17.46
C PHE A 110 5.19 -1.72 -17.66
N LYS A 111 6.02 -1.69 -18.73
CA LYS A 111 6.86 -0.52 -19.04
C LYS A 111 6.00 0.73 -19.29
N ARG A 112 4.96 0.60 -20.12
CA ARG A 112 4.01 1.69 -20.41
C ARG A 112 3.29 2.17 -19.13
N PHE A 113 2.93 1.22 -18.27
CA PHE A 113 2.34 1.56 -16.96
C PHE A 113 3.30 2.39 -16.13
N CYS A 114 4.56 1.98 -15.97
CA CYS A 114 5.57 2.69 -15.18
C CYS A 114 5.83 4.10 -15.73
N GLU A 115 5.91 4.26 -17.05
CA GLU A 115 6.06 5.55 -17.70
C GLU A 115 4.92 6.50 -17.33
N ILE A 116 3.67 6.07 -17.52
CA ILE A 116 2.49 6.91 -17.25
C ILE A 116 2.34 7.15 -15.74
N ALA A 117 2.52 6.11 -14.89
CA ALA A 117 2.40 6.22 -13.44
C ALA A 117 3.40 7.24 -12.87
N SER A 118 4.64 7.23 -13.35
CA SER A 118 5.66 8.21 -12.98
C SER A 118 5.27 9.62 -13.44
N ASP A 119 4.82 9.77 -14.70
CA ASP A 119 4.41 11.08 -15.25
C ASP A 119 3.25 11.70 -14.46
N VAL A 120 2.29 10.90 -14.00
CA VAL A 120 1.16 11.39 -13.19
C VAL A 120 1.51 11.54 -11.70
N GLY A 121 2.75 11.26 -11.27
CA GLY A 121 3.25 11.54 -9.94
C GLY A 121 3.09 10.40 -8.93
N ALA A 122 2.89 9.15 -9.37
CA ALA A 122 2.99 8.01 -8.47
C ALA A 122 4.43 7.85 -7.96
N ALA A 123 4.58 7.44 -6.70
CA ALA A 123 5.88 7.27 -6.05
C ALA A 123 6.35 5.81 -6.01
N GLY A 124 5.43 4.87 -6.11
CA GLY A 124 5.76 3.45 -6.04
C GLY A 124 4.59 2.57 -6.43
N ILE A 125 4.86 1.26 -6.43
CA ILE A 125 3.89 0.24 -6.78
C ILE A 125 4.03 -0.96 -5.86
N ILE A 126 2.89 -1.55 -5.51
CA ILE A 126 2.75 -2.83 -4.81
C ILE A 126 2.01 -3.80 -5.73
N ILE A 127 2.60 -4.97 -5.94
CA ILE A 127 2.03 -6.06 -6.75
C ILE A 127 2.00 -7.31 -5.87
N PRO A 128 0.88 -7.60 -5.18
CA PRO A 128 0.84 -8.62 -4.13
C PRO A 128 1.05 -10.04 -4.62
N ASP A 129 0.76 -10.31 -5.89
CA ASP A 129 0.90 -11.61 -6.54
C ASP A 129 2.14 -11.72 -7.46
N LEU A 130 3.07 -10.75 -7.39
CA LEU A 130 4.33 -10.84 -8.12
C LEU A 130 5.28 -11.81 -7.41
N PRO A 131 5.69 -12.93 -8.06
CA PRO A 131 6.67 -13.84 -7.48
C PRO A 131 8.02 -13.16 -7.25
N LEU A 132 8.69 -13.48 -6.13
CA LEU A 132 10.00 -12.90 -5.81
C LEU A 132 11.02 -13.14 -6.92
N GLU A 133 10.93 -14.27 -7.57
CA GLU A 133 11.81 -14.72 -8.65
C GLU A 133 11.74 -13.77 -9.86
N GLU A 134 10.56 -13.20 -10.12
CA GLU A 134 10.30 -12.27 -11.23
C GLU A 134 10.66 -10.81 -10.88
N THR A 135 10.83 -10.48 -9.60
CA THR A 135 10.98 -9.08 -9.15
C THR A 135 12.17 -8.35 -9.78
N THR A 136 13.24 -9.06 -10.16
CA THR A 136 14.47 -8.42 -10.67
C THR A 136 14.18 -7.61 -11.95
N GLN A 137 13.49 -8.22 -12.92
CA GLN A 137 13.14 -7.55 -14.17
C GLN A 137 12.19 -6.38 -13.95
N PHE A 138 11.14 -6.59 -13.11
CA PHE A 138 10.15 -5.56 -12.84
C PHE A 138 10.71 -4.41 -12.02
N SER A 139 11.62 -4.67 -11.07
CA SER A 139 12.34 -3.64 -10.33
C SER A 139 13.23 -2.79 -11.23
N GLN A 140 13.90 -3.38 -12.18
CA GLN A 140 14.73 -2.63 -13.14
C GLN A 140 13.89 -1.64 -13.92
N ILE A 141 12.78 -2.11 -14.51
CA ILE A 141 11.86 -1.26 -15.28
C ILE A 141 11.28 -0.15 -14.38
N ALA A 142 10.76 -0.49 -13.20
CA ALA A 142 10.20 0.51 -12.29
C ALA A 142 11.24 1.58 -11.90
N ASN A 143 12.50 1.18 -11.68
CA ASN A 143 13.60 2.07 -11.34
C ASN A 143 13.93 3.07 -12.45
N GLU A 144 13.84 2.68 -13.73
CA GLU A 144 14.04 3.57 -14.87
C GLU A 144 13.07 4.77 -14.83
N TYR A 145 11.89 4.57 -14.24
CA TYR A 145 10.84 5.58 -14.09
C TYR A 145 10.74 6.16 -12.67
N ASN A 146 11.74 5.94 -11.81
CA ASN A 146 11.78 6.41 -10.41
C ASN A 146 10.60 5.91 -9.54
N LEU A 147 10.01 4.78 -9.87
CA LEU A 147 8.99 4.11 -9.06
C LEU A 147 9.64 3.10 -8.13
N ASP A 148 9.30 3.15 -6.84
CA ASP A 148 9.72 2.12 -5.89
C ASP A 148 8.82 0.88 -6.02
N LEU A 149 9.41 -0.29 -6.29
CA LEU A 149 8.69 -1.56 -6.20
C LEU A 149 8.77 -2.07 -4.76
N ILE A 150 7.63 -2.03 -4.07
CA ILE A 150 7.49 -2.41 -2.67
C ILE A 150 7.03 -3.86 -2.60
N LEU A 151 7.76 -4.68 -1.84
CA LEU A 151 7.51 -6.10 -1.73
C LEU A 151 6.93 -6.45 -0.37
N LEU A 152 6.07 -7.48 -0.37
CA LEU A 152 5.33 -7.94 0.79
C LEU A 152 6.10 -9.03 1.55
N ILE A 153 6.05 -8.94 2.88
CA ILE A 153 6.57 -9.95 3.79
C ILE A 153 5.40 -10.44 4.65
N ALA A 154 5.13 -11.75 4.57
CA ALA A 154 4.09 -12.38 5.37
C ALA A 154 4.66 -12.92 6.70
N PRO A 155 3.83 -13.11 7.74
CA PRO A 155 4.26 -13.73 9.00
C PRO A 155 4.80 -15.17 8.84
N THR A 156 4.49 -15.82 7.73
CA THR A 156 4.98 -17.15 7.38
C THR A 156 6.25 -17.15 6.55
N THR A 157 6.77 -15.97 6.18
CA THR A 157 7.98 -15.87 5.34
C THR A 157 9.21 -16.34 6.12
N PRO A 158 9.95 -17.34 5.63
CA PRO A 158 11.20 -17.78 6.26
C PRO A 158 12.27 -16.69 6.24
N LEU A 159 13.19 -16.69 7.22
CA LEU A 159 14.21 -15.63 7.39
C LEU A 159 15.05 -15.40 6.12
N GLU A 160 15.50 -16.46 5.45
CA GLU A 160 16.30 -16.31 4.23
C GLU A 160 15.51 -15.66 3.09
N ARG A 161 14.22 -15.99 2.96
CA ARG A 161 13.35 -15.34 1.98
C ARG A 161 13.07 -13.87 2.37
N MET A 162 12.96 -13.59 3.66
CA MET A 162 12.80 -12.24 4.19
C MET A 162 14.02 -11.36 3.84
N LYS A 163 15.25 -11.88 3.98
CA LYS A 163 16.48 -11.20 3.55
C LYS A 163 16.45 -10.88 2.05
N MET A 164 16.08 -11.87 1.23
CA MET A 164 15.97 -11.66 -0.22
C MET A 164 14.92 -10.60 -0.58
N ILE A 165 13.74 -10.65 0.03
CA ILE A 165 12.69 -9.65 -0.19
C ILE A 165 13.18 -8.26 0.23
N SER A 166 13.75 -8.14 1.44
CA SER A 166 14.25 -6.87 1.97
C SER A 166 15.38 -6.25 1.14
N SER A 167 16.22 -7.06 0.50
CA SER A 167 17.28 -6.58 -0.38
C SER A 167 16.79 -6.09 -1.74
N ARG A 168 15.61 -6.56 -2.18
CA ARG A 168 15.02 -6.21 -3.49
C ARG A 168 13.94 -5.14 -3.38
N THR A 169 13.27 -5.03 -2.23
CA THR A 169 12.26 -4.00 -2.02
C THR A 169 12.87 -2.61 -1.99
N ARG A 170 12.16 -1.63 -2.53
CA ARG A 170 12.51 -0.21 -2.44
C ARG A 170 11.41 0.54 -1.71
N GLY A 171 11.74 1.72 -1.19
CA GLY A 171 10.81 2.53 -0.41
C GLY A 171 10.67 2.04 1.02
N PHE A 172 10.00 0.92 1.26
CA PHE A 172 9.86 0.29 2.57
C PHE A 172 9.60 -1.21 2.47
N SER A 173 9.80 -1.93 3.58
CA SER A 173 9.37 -3.33 3.72
C SER A 173 7.91 -3.36 4.19
N TYR A 174 7.03 -3.95 3.40
CA TYR A 174 5.61 -4.06 3.73
C TYR A 174 5.36 -5.36 4.50
N LEU A 175 5.20 -5.26 5.81
CA LEU A 175 4.86 -6.42 6.65
C LEU A 175 3.35 -6.59 6.71
N VAL A 176 2.88 -7.70 6.14
CA VAL A 176 1.45 -8.08 6.19
C VAL A 176 1.14 -8.71 7.53
N SER A 177 0.23 -8.14 8.31
CA SER A 177 -0.30 -8.81 9.49
C SER A 177 -1.63 -9.48 9.11
N VAL A 178 -1.67 -10.81 9.16
CA VAL A 178 -2.91 -11.55 8.92
C VAL A 178 -3.69 -11.59 10.22
N THR A 179 -4.85 -10.94 10.27
CA THR A 179 -5.79 -11.13 11.38
C THR A 179 -6.55 -12.44 11.17
N GLY A 180 -6.01 -13.53 11.72
CA GLY A 180 -6.71 -14.81 11.78
C GLY A 180 -7.90 -14.78 12.74
N VAL A 181 -8.74 -15.81 12.64
CA VAL A 181 -9.92 -16.05 13.49
C VAL A 181 -9.60 -16.04 14.99
N THR A 182 -10.56 -15.63 15.77
CA THR A 182 -10.56 -15.49 17.24
C THR A 182 -9.95 -16.70 17.95
N GLY A 183 -8.80 -16.54 18.55
CA GLY A 183 -8.04 -17.57 19.30
C GLY A 183 -6.53 -17.50 19.08
N GLU A 184 -6.10 -17.07 17.92
CA GLU A 184 -4.68 -16.94 17.53
C GLU A 184 -4.12 -15.52 17.66
N ARG A 185 -4.92 -14.54 18.11
CA ARG A 185 -4.54 -13.11 18.11
C ARG A 185 -3.27 -12.83 18.91
N ILE A 186 -3.13 -13.39 20.12
CA ILE A 186 -1.95 -13.15 20.98
C ILE A 186 -0.70 -13.73 20.34
N ASN A 187 -0.78 -14.94 19.79
CA ASN A 187 0.33 -15.57 19.09
C ASN A 187 0.72 -14.79 17.84
N LEU A 188 -0.25 -14.18 17.16
CA LEU A 188 -0.02 -13.39 15.95
C LEU A 188 0.63 -12.04 16.28
N GLU A 189 0.20 -11.35 17.34
CA GLU A 189 0.81 -10.09 17.79
C GLU A 189 2.30 -10.31 18.13
N ASN A 190 2.63 -11.31 18.94
CA ASN A 190 4.01 -11.65 19.28
C ASN A 190 4.84 -12.00 18.03
N ARG A 191 4.22 -12.66 17.06
CA ARG A 191 4.88 -13.01 15.80
C ARG A 191 5.20 -11.78 14.96
N VAL A 192 4.27 -10.82 14.87
CA VAL A 192 4.50 -9.56 14.15
C VAL A 192 5.60 -8.73 14.83
N GLU A 193 5.59 -8.64 16.15
CA GLU A 193 6.64 -7.97 16.92
C GLU A 193 8.03 -8.57 16.65
N ASN A 194 8.14 -9.90 16.74
CA ASN A 194 9.39 -10.62 16.44
C ASN A 194 9.87 -10.38 15.00
N LEU A 195 8.95 -10.36 14.04
CA LEU A 195 9.28 -10.11 12.63
C LEU A 195 9.79 -8.69 12.40
N ILE A 196 9.22 -7.70 13.06
CA ILE A 196 9.73 -6.32 13.03
C ILE A 196 11.16 -6.27 13.57
N GLY A 197 11.43 -6.96 14.71
CA GLY A 197 12.77 -7.09 15.26
C GLY A 197 13.76 -7.70 14.26
N GLN A 198 13.42 -8.85 13.68
CA GLN A 198 14.24 -9.53 12.68
C GLN A 198 14.48 -8.66 11.41
N LEU A 199 13.44 -7.95 10.92
CA LEU A 199 13.57 -7.06 9.78
C LEU A 199 14.55 -5.92 10.05
N LYS A 200 14.57 -5.36 11.25
CA LYS A 200 15.52 -4.31 11.63
C LYS A 200 16.97 -4.79 11.70
N GLU A 201 17.19 -6.06 12.02
CA GLU A 201 18.53 -6.65 12.04
C GLU A 201 19.07 -6.88 10.63
N ILE A 202 18.21 -7.18 9.66
CA ILE A 202 18.60 -7.57 8.30
C ILE A 202 18.49 -6.45 7.27
N SER A 203 17.80 -5.35 7.57
CA SER A 203 17.55 -4.26 6.63
C SER A 203 17.45 -2.90 7.31
N SER A 204 17.93 -1.86 6.64
CA SER A 204 17.74 -0.46 7.03
C SER A 204 16.48 0.16 6.42
N ASN A 205 15.73 -0.57 5.60
CA ASN A 205 14.50 -0.08 5.01
C ASN A 205 13.47 0.28 6.10
N PRO A 206 12.70 1.35 5.94
CA PRO A 206 11.54 1.59 6.78
C PRO A 206 10.60 0.38 6.76
N ILE A 207 9.91 0.12 7.87
CA ILE A 207 8.96 -0.98 8.00
C ILE A 207 7.57 -0.39 8.17
N ALA A 208 6.65 -0.72 7.25
CA ALA A 208 5.23 -0.40 7.38
C ALA A 208 4.42 -1.68 7.58
N VAL A 209 3.50 -1.66 8.55
CA VAL A 209 2.63 -2.80 8.87
C VAL A 209 1.24 -2.54 8.35
N GLY A 210 0.73 -3.45 7.55
CA GLY A 210 -0.61 -3.39 6.98
C GLY A 210 -1.42 -4.66 7.24
N PHE A 211 -2.69 -4.61 6.81
CA PHE A 211 -3.71 -5.64 7.00
C PHE A 211 -4.21 -5.81 8.45
N GLY A 212 -5.53 -5.67 8.60
CA GLY A 212 -6.24 -5.93 9.85
C GLY A 212 -6.09 -4.88 10.95
N ILE A 213 -5.40 -3.77 10.70
CA ILE A 213 -5.32 -2.66 11.64
C ILE A 213 -6.57 -1.82 11.52
N SER A 214 -7.32 -1.71 12.63
CA SER A 214 -8.62 -1.06 12.66
C SER A 214 -8.84 -0.18 13.90
N SER A 215 -7.89 -0.17 14.85
CA SER A 215 -8.01 0.62 16.09
C SER A 215 -6.73 1.38 16.41
N SER A 216 -6.89 2.47 17.18
CA SER A 216 -5.77 3.27 17.68
C SER A 216 -4.82 2.48 18.58
N ASP A 217 -5.35 1.53 19.37
CA ASP A 217 -4.52 0.69 20.24
C ASP A 217 -3.57 -0.21 19.44
N GLN A 218 -4.03 -0.75 18.32
CA GLN A 218 -3.19 -1.52 17.41
C GLN A 218 -2.08 -0.66 16.79
N ILE A 219 -2.40 0.58 16.39
CA ILE A 219 -1.42 1.54 15.87
C ILE A 219 -0.34 1.83 16.92
N ILE A 220 -0.74 2.08 18.18
CA ILE A 220 0.18 2.32 19.29
C ILE A 220 1.08 1.11 19.53
N LYS A 221 0.54 -0.10 19.50
CA LYS A 221 1.32 -1.34 19.63
C LYS A 221 2.36 -1.48 18.52
N VAL A 222 1.94 -1.36 17.25
CA VAL A 222 2.84 -1.48 16.08
C VAL A 222 3.97 -0.45 16.15
N ARG A 223 3.67 0.78 16.57
CA ARG A 223 4.69 1.81 16.81
C ARG A 223 5.66 1.41 17.93
N LYS A 224 5.16 0.86 19.06
CA LYS A 224 6.00 0.40 20.17
C LYS A 224 6.93 -0.76 19.77
N TRP A 225 6.51 -1.64 18.88
CA TRP A 225 7.33 -2.70 18.30
C TRP A 225 8.42 -2.17 17.38
N GLY A 226 8.34 -0.88 17.04
CA GLY A 226 9.37 -0.15 16.30
C GLY A 226 9.15 -0.12 14.79
N ALA A 227 7.96 -0.39 14.28
CA ALA A 227 7.65 -0.07 12.89
C ALA A 227 7.75 1.44 12.63
N ASP A 228 7.97 1.82 11.39
CA ASP A 228 8.07 3.22 10.95
C ASP A 228 6.73 3.77 10.45
N GLY A 229 5.77 2.90 10.13
CA GLY A 229 4.45 3.31 9.66
C GLY A 229 3.39 2.21 9.72
N VAL A 230 2.16 2.60 9.46
CA VAL A 230 0.98 1.74 9.44
C VAL A 230 0.14 1.99 8.21
N ILE A 231 -0.37 0.91 7.63
CA ILE A 231 -1.31 0.96 6.50
C ILE A 231 -2.69 0.53 7.00
N ILE A 232 -3.69 1.37 6.75
CA ILE A 232 -5.05 1.15 7.22
C ILE A 232 -5.98 1.07 6.00
N GLY A 233 -6.44 -0.14 5.67
CA GLY A 233 -7.30 -0.37 4.52
C GLY A 233 -8.77 -0.58 4.89
N SER A 234 -9.11 -1.77 5.35
CA SER A 234 -10.52 -2.20 5.55
C SER A 234 -11.35 -1.25 6.41
N ALA A 235 -10.74 -0.61 7.42
CA ALA A 235 -11.43 0.34 8.28
C ALA A 235 -11.82 1.62 7.51
N PHE A 236 -10.94 2.13 6.63
CA PHE A 236 -11.24 3.29 5.78
C PHE A 236 -12.26 2.95 4.72
N VAL A 237 -12.05 1.86 3.98
CA VAL A 237 -12.96 1.41 2.92
C VAL A 237 -14.37 1.18 3.46
N LYS A 238 -14.50 0.55 4.63
CA LYS A 238 -15.80 0.36 5.29
C LYS A 238 -16.48 1.69 5.61
N ARG A 239 -15.75 2.65 6.18
CA ARG A 239 -16.32 3.98 6.51
C ARG A 239 -16.77 4.75 5.27
N ILE A 240 -16.03 4.69 4.17
CA ILE A 240 -16.45 5.30 2.90
C ILE A 240 -17.73 4.65 2.38
N SER A 241 -17.85 3.32 2.50
CA SER A 241 -19.07 2.59 2.12
C SER A 241 -20.27 2.97 3.00
N ASP A 242 -20.08 2.99 4.33
CA ASP A 242 -21.15 3.26 5.29
C ASP A 242 -21.66 4.72 5.21
N SER A 243 -20.82 5.68 4.79
CA SER A 243 -21.23 7.08 4.61
C SER A 243 -22.22 7.31 3.46
N LYS A 244 -22.40 6.35 2.55
CA LYS A 244 -23.38 6.39 1.47
C LYS A 244 -24.81 6.09 1.95
N ASP A 245 -24.96 5.23 2.94
CA ASP A 245 -26.27 4.83 3.45
C ASP A 245 -26.89 5.92 4.34
N SER A 246 -26.16 7.04 4.55
CA SER A 246 -26.56 8.18 5.38
C SER A 246 -26.96 9.43 4.58
N GLN A 247 -27.02 9.35 3.25
CA GLN A 247 -27.52 10.39 2.33
C GLN A 247 -28.72 9.87 1.54
#